data_bc2385fadacb689f86e57f4d6291d6cb
#
_entry.id   bc2385fadacb689f86e57f4d6291d6cb
#
_cell.length_a   1.000
_cell.length_b   1.000
_cell.length_c   1.000
_cell.angle_alpha   90.00
_cell.angle_beta   90.00
_cell.angle_gamma   90.00
#
_symmetry.space_group_name_H-M   'P 1'
#
loop_
_entity.id
_entity.type
_entity.pdbx_description
1 polymer ?
#
loop_
_entity_poly.entity_id
_entity_poly.type
_entity_poly.pdbx_seq_one_letter_code
_entity_poly.pdbx_strand_id
1 'polypeptide(L)'
;MLQNQDTMEILSNSTSKFPTFLLTGIPGLESAHVWISIPFCCFYAIALSGNSMILFVIITQQSLHEPMYYFLSMSSATDLGLTVSSLSTALGILWFEAREISLYSCIVRMFFLHGFTFMESGVLVAMAFDRYVXICDPLRYTTILTNSRIIQMGLXITRAIVLILPRLLLLKPLYFCRMNALSHSYCYHPDVIQLACSDIRANSICGLIDLILTTGIDTPCIVLSYILIIHSVLRIASPEERHKVFSTCVSHVGAVAIFYIPMLSLSLVYHYGQSAPRVVHSVMASVYLLLPPVLNPIIYSVKTKQICKSMLSLLLTK
;
A
#
# COMPACT_ATOMS: atom_id res chain seq x y z
N MET A 1 -31.69 42.38 -11.73
CA MET A 1 -32.45 41.20 -11.31
C MET A 1 -32.13 39.96 -12.15
N LEU A 2 -31.83 40.13 -13.46
CA LEU A 2 -31.51 38.98 -14.34
C LEU A 2 -30.12 38.37 -14.06
N GLN A 3 -29.16 39.21 -13.62
CA GLN A 3 -27.79 38.73 -13.36
C GLN A 3 -27.69 37.79 -12.14
N ASN A 4 -28.66 37.89 -11.20
CA ASN A 4 -28.68 37.02 -10.01
C ASN A 4 -29.28 35.66 -10.29
N GLN A 5 -30.11 35.53 -11.33
CA GLN A 5 -30.71 34.23 -11.67
C GLN A 5 -29.72 33.32 -12.37
N ASP A 6 -28.91 33.90 -13.27
CA ASP A 6 -27.89 33.13 -13.99
C ASP A 6 -26.81 32.58 -13.02
N THR A 7 -26.46 33.42 -12.00
CA THR A 7 -25.46 32.98 -11.00
C THR A 7 -26.04 31.91 -10.10
N MET A 8 -27.34 31.97 -9.78
CA MET A 8 -27.98 30.94 -8.96
C MET A 8 -28.18 29.63 -9.74
N GLU A 9 -28.46 29.74 -11.05
CA GLU A 9 -28.57 28.54 -11.90
C GLU A 9 -27.20 27.85 -12.08
N ILE A 10 -26.13 28.63 -12.23
CA ILE A 10 -24.78 28.12 -12.32
C ILE A 10 -24.37 27.46 -11.00
N LEU A 11 -24.75 28.05 -9.85
CA LEU A 11 -24.49 27.46 -8.55
C LEU A 11 -25.34 26.21 -8.30
N SER A 12 -26.60 26.16 -8.80
CA SER A 12 -27.46 25.00 -8.61
C SER A 12 -27.05 23.82 -9.49
N ASN A 13 -26.43 24.09 -10.64
CA ASN A 13 -25.93 23.06 -11.54
C ASN A 13 -24.58 22.49 -11.08
N SER A 14 -23.92 23.13 -10.11
CA SER A 14 -22.65 22.66 -9.60
C SER A 14 -22.78 21.63 -8.46
N THR A 15 -24.01 21.41 -7.95
CA THR A 15 -24.27 20.35 -6.97
C THR A 15 -24.79 19.10 -7.68
N SER A 16 -23.96 18.52 -8.51
CA SER A 16 -24.34 17.25 -9.15
C SER A 16 -24.29 16.12 -8.12
N LYS A 17 -25.28 15.25 -8.19
CA LYS A 17 -25.38 14.07 -7.35
C LYS A 17 -24.19 13.13 -7.55
N PHE A 18 -23.47 13.29 -8.66
CA PHE A 18 -22.30 12.49 -9.01
C PHE A 18 -21.16 13.43 -9.43
N PRO A 19 -20.43 14.00 -8.45
CA PRO A 19 -19.36 14.92 -8.78
C PRO A 19 -18.23 14.26 -9.56
N THR A 20 -17.61 15.05 -10.43
CA THR A 20 -16.42 14.65 -11.19
C THR A 20 -15.22 15.37 -10.61
N PHE A 21 -14.14 14.65 -10.38
CA PHE A 21 -12.90 15.20 -9.86
C PHE A 21 -11.87 15.30 -10.97
N LEU A 22 -10.94 16.23 -10.80
CA LEU A 22 -9.82 16.42 -11.71
C LEU A 22 -8.55 15.94 -11.01
N LEU A 23 -8.00 14.84 -11.51
CA LEU A 23 -6.71 14.33 -11.03
C LEU A 23 -5.60 15.22 -11.58
N THR A 24 -4.69 15.63 -10.71
CA THR A 24 -3.51 16.38 -11.13
C THR A 24 -2.32 15.42 -11.22
N GLY A 25 -1.47 15.63 -12.23
CA GLY A 25 -0.19 14.96 -12.29
C GLY A 25 0.78 15.58 -11.28
N ILE A 26 2.01 15.80 -11.68
CA ILE A 26 2.98 16.54 -10.84
C ILE A 26 2.80 18.03 -11.17
N PRO A 27 2.29 18.83 -10.23
CA PRO A 27 2.01 20.24 -10.53
C PRO A 27 3.28 20.99 -10.93
N GLY A 28 3.18 21.79 -11.96
CA GLY A 28 4.29 22.58 -12.49
C GLY A 28 5.18 21.85 -13.48
N LEU A 29 4.93 20.56 -13.70
CA LEU A 29 5.73 19.74 -14.63
C LEU A 29 4.86 19.12 -15.74
N GLU A 30 3.74 19.77 -16.06
CA GLU A 30 2.79 19.25 -17.05
C GLU A 30 3.41 19.09 -18.43
N SER A 31 4.30 20.00 -18.82
CA SER A 31 5.01 19.91 -20.11
C SER A 31 6.02 18.75 -20.16
N ALA A 32 6.42 18.24 -19.02
CA ALA A 32 7.40 17.17 -18.92
C ALA A 32 6.78 15.80 -18.60
N HIS A 33 5.46 15.66 -18.68
CA HIS A 33 4.75 14.42 -18.33
C HIS A 33 5.23 13.22 -19.18
N VAL A 34 5.51 13.42 -20.46
CA VAL A 34 6.00 12.35 -21.33
C VAL A 34 7.36 11.85 -20.84
N TRP A 35 8.26 12.77 -20.44
CA TRP A 35 9.57 12.40 -19.91
C TRP A 35 9.48 11.76 -18.52
N ILE A 36 8.56 12.25 -17.67
CA ILE A 36 8.31 11.68 -16.34
C ILE A 36 7.72 10.26 -16.47
N SER A 37 6.96 9.99 -17.53
CA SER A 37 6.36 8.67 -17.75
C SER A 37 7.41 7.57 -17.91
N ILE A 38 8.61 7.90 -18.40
CA ILE A 38 9.67 6.91 -18.62
C ILE A 38 10.11 6.24 -17.31
N PRO A 39 10.53 6.97 -16.24
CA PRO A 39 10.85 6.32 -14.98
C PRO A 39 9.63 5.65 -14.32
N PHE A 40 8.43 6.23 -14.45
CA PHE A 40 7.22 5.59 -13.94
C PHE A 40 6.96 4.24 -14.60
N CYS A 41 7.11 4.17 -15.92
CA CYS A 41 6.97 2.90 -16.67
C CYS A 41 8.02 1.88 -16.22
N CYS A 42 9.26 2.32 -15.98
CA CYS A 42 10.32 1.45 -15.46
C CYS A 42 9.96 0.90 -14.09
N PHE A 43 9.47 1.75 -13.18
CA PHE A 43 9.06 1.33 -11.84
C PHE A 43 7.89 0.34 -11.90
N TYR A 44 6.89 0.60 -12.75
CA TYR A 44 5.77 -0.32 -12.93
C TYR A 44 6.21 -1.66 -13.52
N ALA A 45 7.14 -1.63 -14.48
CA ALA A 45 7.68 -2.85 -15.07
C ALA A 45 8.43 -3.69 -14.03
N ILE A 46 9.23 -3.05 -13.17
CA ILE A 46 9.94 -3.74 -12.07
C ILE A 46 8.93 -4.36 -11.10
N ALA A 47 7.91 -3.58 -10.70
CA ALA A 47 6.90 -4.05 -9.76
C ALA A 47 6.12 -5.25 -10.33
N LEU A 48 5.67 -5.16 -11.58
CA LEU A 48 4.91 -6.23 -12.23
C LEU A 48 5.76 -7.50 -12.42
N SER A 49 6.95 -7.35 -12.98
CA SER A 49 7.82 -8.50 -13.28
C SER A 49 8.38 -9.15 -12.01
N GLY A 50 8.84 -8.34 -11.06
CA GLY A 50 9.44 -8.84 -9.83
C GLY A 50 8.45 -9.60 -8.95
N ASN A 51 7.27 -9.02 -8.70
CA ASN A 51 6.25 -9.67 -7.87
C ASN A 51 5.65 -10.90 -8.58
N SER A 52 5.45 -10.84 -9.90
CA SER A 52 4.97 -11.99 -10.67
C SER A 52 5.97 -13.14 -10.62
N MET A 53 7.27 -12.83 -10.72
CA MET A 53 8.32 -13.85 -10.66
C MET A 53 8.39 -14.50 -9.28
N ILE A 54 8.28 -13.72 -8.20
CA ILE A 54 8.25 -14.26 -6.83
C ILE A 54 7.05 -15.20 -6.65
N LEU A 55 5.86 -14.78 -7.10
CA LEU A 55 4.67 -15.62 -7.02
C LEU A 55 4.85 -16.92 -7.80
N PHE A 56 5.35 -16.83 -9.03
CA PHE A 56 5.57 -17.99 -9.90
C PHE A 56 6.54 -18.97 -9.24
N VAL A 57 7.66 -18.46 -8.71
CA VAL A 57 8.68 -19.29 -8.05
C VAL A 57 8.10 -20.00 -6.82
N ILE A 58 7.35 -19.27 -5.97
CA ILE A 58 6.77 -19.85 -4.75
C ILE A 58 5.72 -20.93 -5.09
N ILE A 59 4.89 -20.66 -6.11
CA ILE A 59 3.83 -21.63 -6.50
C ILE A 59 4.42 -22.89 -7.10
N THR A 60 5.46 -22.76 -7.94
CA THR A 60 6.00 -23.91 -8.71
C THR A 60 7.04 -24.73 -7.97
N GLN A 61 7.76 -24.15 -6.97
CA GLN A 61 8.83 -24.85 -6.26
C GLN A 61 8.31 -25.41 -4.93
N GLN A 62 8.24 -26.74 -4.82
CA GLN A 62 7.75 -27.40 -3.61
C GLN A 62 8.63 -27.11 -2.39
N SER A 63 9.93 -26.86 -2.60
CA SER A 63 10.86 -26.53 -1.52
C SER A 63 10.52 -25.21 -0.83
N LEU A 64 9.70 -24.36 -1.48
CA LEU A 64 9.28 -23.07 -0.94
C LEU A 64 7.87 -23.11 -0.33
N HIS A 65 7.30 -24.28 -0.11
CA HIS A 65 5.95 -24.41 0.46
C HIS A 65 6.01 -24.44 1.99
N GLU A 66 6.55 -23.38 2.58
CA GLU A 66 6.61 -23.14 4.02
C GLU A 66 5.79 -21.90 4.37
N PRO A 67 5.34 -21.73 5.62
CA PRO A 67 4.48 -20.60 6.00
C PRO A 67 5.05 -19.23 5.64
N MET A 68 6.36 -19.01 5.83
CA MET A 68 7.00 -17.73 5.47
C MET A 68 6.80 -17.39 4.00
N TYR A 69 6.94 -18.37 3.11
CA TYR A 69 6.81 -18.12 1.67
C TYR A 69 5.35 -17.91 1.25
N TYR A 70 4.40 -18.50 1.97
CA TYR A 70 2.97 -18.20 1.74
C TYR A 70 2.66 -16.75 2.09
N PHE A 71 3.18 -16.26 3.21
CA PHE A 71 3.00 -14.84 3.56
C PHE A 71 3.71 -13.93 2.55
N LEU A 72 4.87 -14.32 2.08
CA LEU A 72 5.59 -13.59 1.04
C LEU A 72 4.79 -13.57 -0.26
N SER A 73 4.15 -14.68 -0.64
CA SER A 73 3.30 -14.71 -1.83
C SER A 73 2.06 -13.81 -1.66
N MET A 74 1.49 -13.73 -0.45
CA MET A 74 0.40 -12.79 -0.16
C MET A 74 0.88 -11.35 -0.30
N SER A 75 2.06 -11.02 0.20
CA SER A 75 2.65 -9.70 0.05
C SER A 75 2.87 -9.34 -1.42
N SER A 76 3.42 -10.27 -2.20
CA SER A 76 3.63 -10.07 -3.64
C SER A 76 2.31 -9.89 -4.40
N ALA A 77 1.28 -10.67 -4.04
CA ALA A 77 -0.05 -10.54 -4.64
C ALA A 77 -0.66 -9.18 -4.30
N THR A 78 -0.49 -8.71 -3.07
CA THR A 78 -0.95 -7.40 -2.63
C THR A 78 -0.23 -6.28 -3.39
N ASP A 79 1.08 -6.40 -3.56
CA ASP A 79 1.89 -5.44 -4.32
C ASP A 79 1.47 -5.41 -5.80
N LEU A 80 1.15 -6.57 -6.38
CA LEU A 80 0.60 -6.65 -7.75
C LEU A 80 -0.76 -5.95 -7.83
N GLY A 81 -1.63 -6.16 -6.84
CA GLY A 81 -2.92 -5.50 -6.77
C GLY A 81 -2.79 -3.98 -6.72
N LEU A 82 -1.89 -3.47 -5.88
CA LEU A 82 -1.59 -2.05 -5.79
C LEU A 82 -1.07 -1.50 -7.12
N THR A 83 -0.16 -2.24 -7.76
CA THR A 83 0.46 -1.84 -9.03
C THR A 83 -0.58 -1.74 -10.14
N VAL A 84 -1.41 -2.78 -10.30
CA VAL A 84 -2.45 -2.81 -11.35
C VAL A 84 -3.51 -1.72 -11.09
N SER A 85 -3.89 -1.53 -9.82
CA SER A 85 -4.91 -0.52 -9.44
C SER A 85 -4.47 0.90 -9.77
N SER A 86 -3.17 1.20 -9.66
CA SER A 86 -2.63 2.54 -9.87
C SER A 86 -2.15 2.79 -11.30
N LEU A 87 -1.75 1.74 -12.02
CA LEU A 87 -1.11 1.85 -13.33
C LEU A 87 -2.01 2.54 -14.36
N SER A 88 -3.26 2.09 -14.45
CA SER A 88 -4.20 2.63 -15.45
C SER A 88 -4.46 4.12 -15.24
N THR A 89 -4.57 4.55 -13.98
CA THR A 89 -4.79 5.96 -13.66
C THR A 89 -3.56 6.81 -13.99
N ALA A 90 -2.38 6.32 -13.58
CA ALA A 90 -1.13 7.06 -13.80
C ALA A 90 -0.83 7.22 -15.29
N LEU A 91 -0.97 6.15 -16.07
CA LEU A 91 -0.72 6.21 -17.52
C LEU A 91 -1.77 7.07 -18.23
N GLY A 92 -3.01 7.02 -17.78
CA GLY A 92 -4.08 7.85 -18.33
C GLY A 92 -3.76 9.33 -18.18
N ILE A 93 -3.24 9.74 -17.02
CA ILE A 93 -2.85 11.13 -16.78
C ILE A 93 -1.61 11.52 -17.60
N LEU A 94 -0.58 10.67 -17.58
CA LEU A 94 0.72 11.01 -18.16
C LEU A 94 0.72 10.99 -19.70
N TRP A 95 -0.03 10.05 -20.30
CA TRP A 95 0.00 9.85 -21.76
C TRP A 95 -1.22 10.42 -22.48
N PHE A 96 -2.41 10.31 -21.88
CA PHE A 96 -3.66 10.66 -22.56
C PHE A 96 -4.35 11.89 -21.96
N GLU A 97 -3.73 12.50 -20.96
CA GLU A 97 -4.30 13.65 -20.22
C GLU A 97 -5.71 13.38 -19.69
N ALA A 98 -6.03 12.12 -19.44
CA ALA A 98 -7.33 11.67 -18.93
C ALA A 98 -7.39 11.93 -17.40
N ARG A 99 -7.69 13.18 -17.05
CA ARG A 99 -7.63 13.65 -15.66
C ARG A 99 -8.98 13.60 -14.95
N GLU A 100 -10.07 13.52 -15.70
CA GLU A 100 -11.41 13.51 -15.11
C GLU A 100 -11.76 12.12 -14.59
N ILE A 101 -12.29 12.07 -13.37
CA ILE A 101 -12.72 10.83 -12.73
C ILE A 101 -13.98 11.12 -11.92
N SER A 102 -15.00 10.27 -12.08
CA SER A 102 -16.24 10.40 -11.31
C SER A 102 -16.01 9.94 -9.86
N LEU A 103 -16.86 10.41 -8.95
CA LEU A 103 -16.83 9.95 -7.55
C LEU A 103 -16.96 8.43 -7.46
N TYR A 104 -17.81 7.84 -8.29
CA TYR A 104 -18.03 6.40 -8.29
C TYR A 104 -16.76 5.63 -8.65
N SER A 105 -16.08 6.07 -9.72
CA SER A 105 -14.80 5.48 -10.12
C SER A 105 -13.73 5.68 -9.05
N CYS A 106 -13.73 6.86 -8.41
CA CYS A 106 -12.83 7.15 -7.29
C CYS A 106 -13.05 6.17 -6.13
N ILE A 107 -14.31 5.92 -5.77
CA ILE A 107 -14.66 5.00 -4.67
C ILE A 107 -14.15 3.59 -4.98
N VAL A 108 -14.36 3.11 -6.22
CA VAL A 108 -13.90 1.77 -6.63
C VAL A 108 -12.37 1.68 -6.54
N ARG A 109 -11.66 2.69 -7.04
CA ARG A 109 -10.19 2.72 -7.00
C ARG A 109 -9.68 2.80 -5.57
N MET A 110 -10.33 3.59 -4.71
CA MET A 110 -9.99 3.68 -3.29
C MET A 110 -10.19 2.35 -2.56
N PHE A 111 -11.25 1.61 -2.91
CA PHE A 111 -11.50 0.29 -2.32
C PHE A 111 -10.29 -0.62 -2.54
N PHE A 112 -9.82 -0.72 -3.77
CA PHE A 112 -8.68 -1.59 -4.08
C PHE A 112 -7.37 -1.04 -3.51
N LEU A 113 -7.12 0.24 -3.66
CA LEU A 113 -5.87 0.86 -3.20
C LEU A 113 -5.71 0.74 -1.68
N HIS A 114 -6.68 1.24 -0.94
CA HIS A 114 -6.61 1.23 0.53
C HIS A 114 -6.83 -0.18 1.09
N GLY A 115 -7.66 -0.99 0.44
CA GLY A 115 -7.86 -2.37 0.83
C GLY A 115 -6.57 -3.18 0.77
N PHE A 116 -5.84 -3.06 -0.33
CA PHE A 116 -4.55 -3.73 -0.47
C PHE A 116 -3.51 -3.19 0.51
N THR A 117 -3.57 -1.89 0.83
CA THR A 117 -2.69 -1.30 1.85
C THR A 117 -2.96 -1.91 3.23
N PHE A 118 -4.23 -2.05 3.61
CA PHE A 118 -4.60 -2.68 4.88
C PHE A 118 -4.19 -4.16 4.91
N MET A 119 -4.33 -4.85 3.80
CA MET A 119 -3.87 -6.25 3.68
C MET A 119 -2.36 -6.35 3.85
N GLU A 120 -1.60 -5.45 3.25
CA GLU A 120 -0.14 -5.45 3.36
C GLU A 120 0.29 -5.30 4.83
N SER A 121 -0.35 -4.38 5.57
CA SER A 121 -0.07 -4.19 6.99
C SER A 121 -0.31 -5.49 7.78
N GLY A 122 -1.44 -6.15 7.52
CA GLY A 122 -1.77 -7.44 8.17
C GLY A 122 -0.78 -8.55 7.84
N VAL A 123 -0.35 -8.61 6.57
CA VAL A 123 0.63 -9.61 6.13
C VAL A 123 1.98 -9.38 6.84
N LEU A 124 2.40 -8.13 6.98
CA LEU A 124 3.66 -7.80 7.68
C LEU A 124 3.61 -8.22 9.15
N VAL A 125 2.46 -8.05 9.82
CA VAL A 125 2.27 -8.54 11.19
C VAL A 125 2.35 -10.07 11.24
N ALA A 126 1.69 -10.75 10.31
CA ALA A 126 1.71 -12.20 10.21
C ALA A 126 3.12 -12.74 9.98
N MET A 127 3.90 -12.05 9.13
CA MET A 127 5.31 -12.41 8.88
C MET A 127 6.17 -12.22 10.13
N ALA A 128 5.93 -11.16 10.89
CA ALA A 128 6.65 -10.92 12.15
C ALA A 128 6.35 -12.03 13.16
N PHE A 129 5.08 -12.42 13.27
CA PHE A 129 4.67 -13.53 14.14
C PHE A 129 5.29 -14.84 13.68
N ASP A 130 5.29 -15.11 12.36
CA ASP A 130 5.92 -16.30 11.79
C ASP A 130 7.41 -16.36 12.15
N ARG A 131 8.12 -15.25 12.01
CA ARG A 131 9.54 -15.19 12.37
C ARG A 131 9.75 -15.40 13.87
N TYR A 132 8.88 -14.83 14.69
CA TYR A 132 8.95 -15.04 16.14
C TYR A 132 8.79 -16.51 16.50
N VAL A 133 7.81 -17.19 15.98
CA VAL A 133 7.57 -18.59 16.28
C VAL A 133 8.74 -19.47 15.81
N UNK A 134 9.13 -19.11 14.74
CA UNK A 134 10.13 -19.75 14.17
C UNK A 134 11.38 -19.71 14.82
N ILE A 135 11.65 -18.75 15.39
CA ILE A 135 12.95 -18.56 16.06
C ILE A 135 12.87 -18.91 17.54
N CYS A 136 11.80 -18.48 18.19
CA CYS A 136 11.65 -18.61 19.64
C CYS A 136 11.01 -19.94 20.07
N ASP A 137 10.23 -20.57 19.20
CA ASP A 137 9.54 -21.83 19.53
C ASP A 137 9.50 -22.75 18.30
N PRO A 138 10.68 -23.23 17.83
CA PRO A 138 10.73 -24.02 16.59
C PRO A 138 10.01 -25.35 16.67
N LEU A 139 9.80 -25.91 17.86
CA LEU A 139 9.11 -27.19 18.02
C LEU A 139 7.61 -27.10 17.74
N ARG A 140 7.01 -25.95 17.98
CA ARG A 140 5.58 -25.70 17.73
C ARG A 140 5.33 -25.06 16.37
N TYR A 141 6.35 -24.73 15.62
CA TYR A 141 6.23 -24.01 14.35
C TYR A 141 5.29 -24.73 13.39
N THR A 142 5.48 -26.03 13.20
CA THR A 142 4.66 -26.83 12.29
C THR A 142 3.22 -27.00 12.76
N THR A 143 3.00 -27.15 14.07
CA THR A 143 1.65 -27.33 14.63
C THR A 143 0.85 -26.03 14.68
N ILE A 144 1.49 -24.92 14.99
CA ILE A 144 0.80 -23.62 15.10
C ILE A 144 0.41 -23.08 13.71
N LEU A 145 1.30 -23.24 12.70
CA LEU A 145 1.16 -22.53 11.44
C LEU A 145 0.62 -23.36 10.27
N THR A 146 0.66 -24.71 10.33
CA THR A 146 0.23 -25.53 9.19
C THR A 146 -1.27 -25.53 8.94
N ASN A 147 -2.10 -25.53 9.98
CA ASN A 147 -3.55 -25.64 9.85
C ASN A 147 -4.27 -24.29 9.83
N SER A 148 -3.57 -23.19 10.03
CA SER A 148 -4.18 -21.87 10.20
C SER A 148 -3.98 -20.91 9.01
N ARG A 149 -3.35 -21.37 7.92
CA ARG A 149 -3.02 -20.51 6.76
C ARG A 149 -4.24 -19.90 6.11
N ILE A 150 -5.26 -20.74 5.84
CA ILE A 150 -6.51 -20.28 5.20
C ILE A 150 -7.24 -19.33 6.14
N ILE A 151 -7.25 -19.65 7.45
CA ILE A 151 -7.87 -18.81 8.47
C ILE A 151 -7.16 -17.45 8.52
N GLN A 152 -5.83 -17.45 8.53
CA GLN A 152 -5.04 -16.20 8.55
C GLN A 152 -5.26 -15.35 7.30
N MET A 153 -5.33 -15.98 6.12
CA MET A 153 -5.68 -15.28 4.88
C MET A 153 -7.08 -14.68 4.98
N GLY A 154 -8.05 -15.45 5.46
CA GLY A 154 -9.41 -14.99 5.65
C GLY A 154 -9.50 -13.82 6.61
N LEU A 155 -8.78 -13.87 7.70
CA LEU A 155 -8.72 -12.76 8.65
C LEU A 155 -8.13 -11.49 8.06
N UNK A 156 -7.13 -11.59 7.30
CA UNK A 156 -6.54 -10.56 6.67
C UNK A 156 -7.41 -9.88 5.71
N ILE A 157 -8.12 -10.61 4.98
CA ILE A 157 -9.06 -10.07 4.00
C ILE A 157 -10.26 -9.45 4.72
N THR A 158 -10.82 -10.15 5.67
CA THR A 158 -11.96 -9.64 6.45
C THR A 158 -11.60 -8.33 7.15
N ARG A 159 -10.42 -8.27 7.77
CA ARG A 159 -9.94 -7.05 8.43
C ARG A 159 -9.85 -5.88 7.44
N ALA A 160 -9.28 -6.11 6.27
CA ALA A 160 -9.14 -5.07 5.24
C ALA A 160 -10.51 -4.55 4.79
N ILE A 161 -11.48 -5.45 4.58
CA ILE A 161 -12.83 -5.08 4.18
C ILE A 161 -13.53 -4.29 5.29
N VAL A 162 -13.43 -4.75 6.55
CA VAL A 162 -14.03 -4.07 7.70
C VAL A 162 -13.49 -2.66 7.87
N LEU A 163 -12.19 -2.45 7.60
CA LEU A 163 -11.57 -1.12 7.71
C LEU A 163 -11.95 -0.20 6.55
N ILE A 164 -12.03 -0.72 5.32
CA ILE A 164 -12.25 0.13 4.14
C ILE A 164 -13.72 0.47 3.92
N LEU A 165 -14.66 -0.43 4.21
CA LEU A 165 -16.07 -0.20 3.90
C LEU A 165 -16.68 1.02 4.60
N PRO A 166 -16.50 1.23 5.91
CA PRO A 166 -17.05 2.44 6.55
C PRO A 166 -16.47 3.72 5.95
N ARG A 167 -15.19 3.71 5.62
CA ARG A 167 -14.51 4.85 5.00
C ARG A 167 -15.16 5.23 3.67
N LEU A 168 -15.47 4.25 2.84
CA LEU A 168 -16.09 4.48 1.53
C LEU A 168 -17.58 4.84 1.64
N LEU A 169 -18.31 4.21 2.55
CA LEU A 169 -19.73 4.48 2.75
C LEU A 169 -19.97 5.91 3.24
N LEU A 170 -19.05 6.45 4.03
CA LEU A 170 -19.15 7.83 4.54
C LEU A 170 -18.88 8.88 3.46
N LEU A 171 -18.40 8.49 2.27
CA LEU A 171 -18.22 9.41 1.14
C LEU A 171 -19.54 9.71 0.43
N LYS A 172 -20.49 8.78 0.46
CA LYS A 172 -21.76 8.92 -0.28
C LYS A 172 -22.60 10.14 0.13
N PRO A 173 -22.78 10.45 1.44
CA PRO A 173 -23.59 11.60 1.83
C PRO A 173 -22.90 12.96 1.68
N LEU A 174 -21.63 13.01 1.29
CA LEU A 174 -20.90 14.27 1.18
C LEU A 174 -21.31 15.07 -0.06
N TYR A 175 -21.33 16.40 0.07
CA TYR A 175 -21.57 17.33 -1.01
C TYR A 175 -20.25 17.97 -1.42
N PHE A 176 -19.94 17.93 -2.71
CA PHE A 176 -18.72 18.48 -3.29
C PHE A 176 -19.12 19.70 -4.14
N CYS A 177 -18.89 20.90 -3.64
CA CYS A 177 -19.38 22.13 -4.22
C CYS A 177 -18.27 23.13 -4.61
N ARG A 178 -17.00 22.75 -4.46
CA ARG A 178 -15.85 23.60 -4.81
C ARG A 178 -15.08 23.02 -5.99
N MET A 179 -14.01 23.68 -6.39
CA MET A 179 -13.11 23.17 -7.42
C MET A 179 -12.67 21.75 -7.05
N ASN A 180 -12.89 20.85 -7.99
CA ASN A 180 -12.75 19.40 -7.75
C ASN A 180 -11.37 18.88 -8.15
N ALA A 181 -10.32 19.68 -7.94
CA ALA A 181 -8.96 19.31 -8.29
C ALA A 181 -8.30 18.57 -7.12
N LEU A 182 -8.01 17.30 -7.32
CA LEU A 182 -7.26 16.49 -6.35
C LEU A 182 -5.76 16.81 -6.45
N SER A 183 -5.05 16.71 -5.32
CA SER A 183 -3.62 17.04 -5.25
C SER A 183 -2.74 15.91 -5.77
N HIS A 184 -3.32 14.73 -6.07
CA HIS A 184 -2.57 13.53 -6.43
C HIS A 184 -3.01 13.00 -7.78
N SER A 185 -2.22 12.08 -8.32
CA SER A 185 -2.52 11.35 -9.55
C SER A 185 -3.40 10.11 -9.29
N TYR A 186 -3.94 9.97 -8.09
CA TYR A 186 -4.88 8.91 -7.74
C TYR A 186 -5.83 9.39 -6.65
N CYS A 187 -6.91 8.64 -6.43
CA CYS A 187 -7.92 9.00 -5.42
C CYS A 187 -7.43 8.59 -4.03
N TYR A 188 -6.92 9.56 -3.30
CA TYR A 188 -6.46 9.40 -1.93
C TYR A 188 -7.52 9.96 -1.00
N HIS A 189 -7.99 9.15 -0.06
CA HIS A 189 -9.15 9.47 0.78
C HIS A 189 -9.02 10.82 1.52
N PRO A 190 -7.89 11.12 2.20
CA PRO A 190 -7.79 12.43 2.86
C PRO A 190 -7.88 13.61 1.90
N ASP A 191 -7.39 13.44 0.67
CA ASP A 191 -7.44 14.49 -0.36
C ASP A 191 -8.89 14.72 -0.83
N VAL A 192 -9.63 13.62 -1.03
CA VAL A 192 -11.01 13.67 -1.52
C VAL A 192 -11.94 14.34 -0.51
N ILE A 193 -11.85 14.00 0.78
CA ILE A 193 -12.75 14.56 1.80
C ILE A 193 -12.52 16.06 2.02
N GLN A 194 -11.32 16.56 1.73
CA GLN A 194 -11.02 17.99 1.84
C GLN A 194 -11.75 18.83 0.81
N LEU A 195 -12.21 18.23 -0.28
CA LEU A 195 -12.97 18.92 -1.32
C LEU A 195 -14.46 19.03 -1.01
N ALA A 196 -14.94 18.32 0.01
CA ALA A 196 -16.34 18.38 0.41
C ALA A 196 -16.65 19.68 1.13
N CYS A 197 -17.85 20.23 0.90
CA CYS A 197 -18.36 21.40 1.59
C CYS A 197 -19.34 21.06 2.71
N SER A 198 -19.62 19.78 2.91
CA SER A 198 -20.43 19.29 4.03
C SER A 198 -19.53 18.94 5.22
N ASP A 199 -20.13 18.52 6.33
CA ASP A 199 -19.40 18.14 7.54
C ASP A 199 -18.63 16.84 7.29
N ILE A 200 -17.31 16.89 7.45
CA ILE A 200 -16.40 15.74 7.22
C ILE A 200 -15.84 15.16 8.52
N ARG A 201 -16.43 15.52 9.68
CA ARG A 201 -15.90 15.06 10.97
C ARG A 201 -15.93 13.53 11.08
N ALA A 202 -17.03 12.90 10.66
CA ALA A 202 -17.15 11.45 10.68
C ALA A 202 -16.12 10.79 9.78
N ASN A 203 -15.88 11.37 8.60
CA ASN A 203 -14.87 10.87 7.65
C ASN A 203 -13.46 10.98 8.22
N SER A 204 -13.14 12.11 8.85
CA SER A 204 -11.83 12.35 9.47
C SER A 204 -11.59 11.40 10.65
N ILE A 205 -12.61 11.20 11.49
CA ILE A 205 -12.54 10.28 12.63
C ILE A 205 -12.33 8.84 12.14
N CYS A 206 -13.06 8.43 11.10
CA CYS A 206 -12.92 7.10 10.51
C CYS A 206 -11.50 6.87 9.98
N GLY A 207 -10.94 7.85 9.26
CA GLY A 207 -9.57 7.79 8.78
C GLY A 207 -8.54 7.72 9.90
N LEU A 208 -8.78 8.45 10.99
CA LEU A 208 -7.90 8.43 12.16
C LEU A 208 -7.97 7.07 12.87
N ILE A 209 -9.17 6.48 13.00
CA ILE A 209 -9.33 5.15 13.59
C ILE A 209 -8.57 4.11 12.75
N ASP A 210 -8.67 4.18 11.43
CA ASP A 210 -7.95 3.27 10.53
C ASP A 210 -6.43 3.40 10.73
N LEU A 211 -5.93 4.61 10.85
CA LEU A 211 -4.51 4.87 11.08
C LEU A 211 -4.06 4.32 12.43
N ILE A 212 -4.86 4.51 13.47
CA ILE A 212 -4.57 4.00 14.82
C ILE A 212 -4.57 2.47 14.81
N LEU A 213 -5.55 1.84 14.15
CA LEU A 213 -5.64 0.38 14.10
C LEU A 213 -4.51 -0.25 13.28
N THR A 214 -4.11 0.37 12.16
CA THR A 214 -3.03 -0.17 11.33
C THR A 214 -1.65 0.16 11.88
N THR A 215 -1.39 1.43 12.19
CA THR A 215 -0.07 1.86 12.66
C THR A 215 0.08 1.70 14.18
N GLY A 216 -0.97 2.05 14.94
CA GLY A 216 -0.92 2.04 16.40
C GLY A 216 -0.99 0.65 17.02
N ILE A 217 -1.47 -0.36 16.30
CA ILE A 217 -1.53 -1.75 16.79
C ILE A 217 -0.52 -2.61 16.04
N ASP A 218 -0.49 -2.55 14.71
CA ASP A 218 0.37 -3.42 13.90
C ASP A 218 1.85 -3.15 14.16
N THR A 219 2.26 -1.88 14.20
CA THR A 219 3.66 -1.52 14.41
C THR A 219 4.18 -1.97 15.78
N PRO A 220 3.48 -1.73 16.90
CA PRO A 220 3.92 -2.28 18.19
C PRO A 220 3.98 -3.81 18.20
N CYS A 221 3.06 -4.50 17.54
CA CYS A 221 3.11 -5.97 17.44
C CYS A 221 4.38 -6.44 16.74
N ILE A 222 4.75 -5.77 15.63
CA ILE A 222 5.97 -6.09 14.89
C ILE A 222 7.21 -5.79 15.74
N VAL A 223 7.24 -4.62 16.39
CA VAL A 223 8.36 -4.19 17.26
C VAL A 223 8.54 -5.18 18.41
N LEU A 224 7.44 -5.56 19.07
CA LEU A 224 7.49 -6.53 20.19
C LEU A 224 8.01 -7.89 19.70
N SER A 225 7.54 -8.35 18.54
CA SER A 225 8.01 -9.61 17.95
C SER A 225 9.53 -9.59 17.75
N TYR A 226 10.06 -8.48 17.22
CA TYR A 226 11.50 -8.35 16.96
C TYR A 226 12.32 -8.15 18.23
N ILE A 227 11.76 -7.49 19.25
CA ILE A 227 12.42 -7.42 20.58
C ILE A 227 12.61 -8.83 21.14
N LEU A 228 11.56 -9.65 21.08
CA LEU A 228 11.62 -11.03 21.57
C LEU A 228 12.56 -11.90 20.71
N ILE A 229 12.58 -11.70 19.40
CA ILE A 229 13.49 -12.38 18.48
C ILE A 229 14.96 -12.03 18.85
N ILE A 230 15.26 -10.75 19.01
CA ILE A 230 16.61 -10.27 19.34
C ILE A 230 17.04 -10.88 20.68
N HIS A 231 16.15 -10.86 21.68
CA HIS A 231 16.44 -11.42 22.99
C HIS A 231 16.79 -12.92 22.90
N SER A 232 16.06 -13.67 22.08
CA SER A 232 16.33 -15.10 21.85
C SER A 232 17.63 -15.34 21.08
N VAL A 233 17.89 -14.53 20.06
CA VAL A 233 19.08 -14.66 19.20
C VAL A 233 20.35 -14.37 20.00
N LEU A 234 20.31 -13.38 20.91
CA LEU A 234 21.48 -13.06 21.74
C LEU A 234 21.86 -14.19 22.71
N ARG A 235 20.96 -15.13 22.97
CA ARG A 235 21.25 -16.33 23.77
C ARG A 235 21.95 -17.44 22.97
N ILE A 236 21.98 -17.33 21.63
CA ILE A 236 22.66 -18.32 20.78
C ILE A 236 24.17 -18.15 20.96
N ALA A 237 24.87 -19.23 21.27
CA ALA A 237 26.32 -19.20 21.57
C ALA A 237 27.16 -18.96 20.32
N SER A 238 26.75 -19.56 19.18
CA SER A 238 27.51 -19.48 17.93
C SER A 238 27.28 -18.16 17.21
N PRO A 239 28.32 -17.33 16.98
CA PRO A 239 28.16 -16.10 16.19
C PRO A 239 27.68 -16.34 14.76
N GLU A 240 28.06 -17.49 14.18
CA GLU A 240 27.66 -17.86 12.82
C GLU A 240 26.16 -18.10 12.74
N GLU A 241 25.58 -18.82 13.71
CA GLU A 241 24.16 -19.08 13.79
C GLU A 241 23.37 -17.79 14.05
N ARG A 242 23.88 -16.92 14.92
CA ARG A 242 23.27 -15.60 15.16
C ARG A 242 23.19 -14.79 13.87
N HIS A 243 24.29 -14.75 13.13
CA HIS A 243 24.35 -14.02 11.86
C HIS A 243 23.35 -14.57 10.85
N LYS A 244 23.22 -15.89 10.78
CA LYS A 244 22.28 -16.56 9.88
C LYS A 244 20.84 -16.19 10.21
N VAL A 245 20.47 -16.17 11.49
CA VAL A 245 19.11 -15.81 11.94
C VAL A 245 18.82 -14.34 11.65
N PHE A 246 19.76 -13.43 11.96
CA PHE A 246 19.60 -12.00 11.65
C PHE A 246 19.44 -11.79 10.14
N SER A 247 20.19 -12.52 9.34
CA SER A 247 20.13 -12.41 7.87
C SER A 247 18.74 -12.75 7.33
N THR A 248 18.04 -13.73 7.92
CA THR A 248 16.67 -14.06 7.50
C THR A 248 15.64 -13.01 7.89
N CYS A 249 15.96 -12.18 8.89
CA CYS A 249 15.05 -11.13 9.36
C CYS A 249 15.22 -9.80 8.62
N VAL A 250 16.39 -9.56 8.00
CA VAL A 250 16.73 -8.26 7.40
C VAL A 250 15.74 -7.88 6.29
N SER A 251 15.37 -8.83 5.43
CA SER A 251 14.45 -8.55 4.34
C SER A 251 13.06 -8.14 4.85
N HIS A 252 12.58 -8.79 5.91
CA HIS A 252 11.29 -8.43 6.51
C HIS A 252 11.34 -7.07 7.19
N VAL A 253 12.41 -6.78 7.95
CA VAL A 253 12.59 -5.46 8.58
C VAL A 253 12.66 -4.37 7.51
N GLY A 254 13.33 -4.63 6.39
CA GLY A 254 13.37 -3.73 5.25
C GLY A 254 11.99 -3.45 4.68
N ALA A 255 11.20 -4.51 4.48
CA ALA A 255 9.82 -4.37 3.98
C ALA A 255 8.94 -3.57 4.94
N VAL A 256 9.08 -3.78 6.24
CA VAL A 256 8.36 -3.03 7.28
C VAL A 256 8.70 -1.54 7.18
N ALA A 257 9.98 -1.21 7.08
CA ALA A 257 10.43 0.19 6.97
C ALA A 257 9.90 0.84 5.69
N ILE A 258 10.01 0.14 4.56
CA ILE A 258 9.56 0.62 3.25
C ILE A 258 8.05 0.89 3.25
N PHE A 259 7.28 0.10 3.98
CA PHE A 259 5.83 0.27 4.08
C PHE A 259 5.45 1.41 5.03
N TYR A 260 5.94 1.36 6.28
CA TYR A 260 5.43 2.25 7.33
C TYR A 260 6.05 3.66 7.30
N ILE A 261 7.32 3.81 6.90
CA ILE A 261 7.97 5.13 6.89
C ILE A 261 7.29 6.08 5.88
N PRO A 262 7.07 5.69 4.61
CA PRO A 262 6.34 6.59 3.70
C PRO A 262 4.90 6.85 4.13
N MET A 263 4.21 5.85 4.66
CA MET A 263 2.82 5.99 5.12
C MET A 263 2.71 7.01 6.26
N LEU A 264 3.59 6.91 7.25
CA LEU A 264 3.62 7.85 8.38
C LEU A 264 4.03 9.25 7.91
N SER A 265 5.02 9.34 7.02
CA SER A 265 5.47 10.62 6.47
C SER A 265 4.34 11.34 5.74
N LEU A 266 3.60 10.62 4.90
CA LEU A 266 2.47 11.18 4.17
C LEU A 266 1.36 11.64 5.12
N SER A 267 1.05 10.86 6.15
CA SER A 267 0.05 11.21 7.16
C SER A 267 0.44 12.46 7.92
N LEU A 268 1.71 12.57 8.33
CA LEU A 268 2.22 13.75 9.04
C LEU A 268 2.15 15.00 8.17
N VAL A 269 2.48 14.90 6.89
CA VAL A 269 2.41 16.03 5.96
C VAL A 269 0.95 16.49 5.81
N TYR A 270 -0.01 15.56 5.76
CA TYR A 270 -1.43 15.92 5.67
C TYR A 270 -1.95 16.61 6.93
N HIS A 271 -1.49 16.21 8.11
CA HIS A 271 -1.98 16.79 9.36
C HIS A 271 -1.25 18.07 9.77
N TYR A 272 0.05 18.17 9.52
CA TYR A 272 0.87 19.28 10.01
C TYR A 272 1.56 20.10 8.92
N GLY A 273 1.64 19.60 7.68
CA GLY A 273 2.33 20.23 6.57
C GLY A 273 1.41 20.84 5.54
N GLN A 274 0.29 21.44 5.97
CA GLN A 274 -0.69 22.03 5.05
C GLN A 274 -0.11 23.18 4.22
N SER A 275 0.95 23.83 4.71
CA SER A 275 1.63 24.90 4.00
C SER A 275 2.65 24.39 2.96
N ALA A 276 2.90 23.08 2.91
CA ALA A 276 3.85 22.49 1.97
C ALA A 276 3.33 22.63 0.53
N PRO A 277 4.23 22.83 -0.46
CA PRO A 277 3.82 22.92 -1.87
C PRO A 277 3.11 21.64 -2.35
N ARG A 278 2.21 21.79 -3.32
CA ARG A 278 1.49 20.67 -3.92
C ARG A 278 2.43 19.61 -4.50
N VAL A 279 3.59 20.05 -5.03
CA VAL A 279 4.61 19.13 -5.56
C VAL A 279 5.07 18.16 -4.48
N VAL A 280 5.28 18.65 -3.23
CA VAL A 280 5.72 17.80 -2.10
C VAL A 280 4.66 16.74 -1.79
N HIS A 281 3.38 17.13 -1.72
CA HIS A 281 2.29 16.19 -1.47
C HIS A 281 2.21 15.14 -2.58
N SER A 282 2.32 15.56 -3.84
CA SER A 282 2.23 14.67 -4.99
C SER A 282 3.40 13.66 -5.03
N VAL A 283 4.62 14.13 -4.78
CA VAL A 283 5.81 13.27 -4.78
C VAL A 283 5.75 12.26 -3.63
N MET A 284 5.37 12.72 -2.43
CA MET A 284 5.26 11.84 -1.26
C MET A 284 4.18 10.78 -1.47
N ALA A 285 3.04 11.15 -2.07
CA ALA A 285 1.97 10.20 -2.37
C ALA A 285 2.42 9.15 -3.40
N SER A 286 3.20 9.56 -4.40
CA SER A 286 3.75 8.64 -5.40
C SER A 286 4.76 7.67 -4.79
N VAL A 287 5.63 8.16 -3.91
CA VAL A 287 6.60 7.32 -3.17
C VAL A 287 5.86 6.30 -2.30
N TYR A 288 4.86 6.75 -1.56
CA TYR A 288 4.04 5.88 -0.72
C TYR A 288 3.43 4.72 -1.53
N LEU A 289 2.95 5.03 -2.73
CA LEU A 289 2.25 4.06 -3.57
C LEU A 289 3.20 3.08 -4.27
N LEU A 290 4.33 3.57 -4.78
CA LEU A 290 5.23 2.80 -5.66
C LEU A 290 6.38 2.13 -4.92
N LEU A 291 6.81 2.66 -3.79
CA LEU A 291 8.02 2.17 -3.12
C LEU A 291 7.91 0.70 -2.70
N PRO A 292 6.84 0.25 -2.00
CA PRO A 292 6.76 -1.16 -1.63
C PRO A 292 6.71 -2.12 -2.83
N PRO A 293 5.84 -1.91 -3.86
CA PRO A 293 5.81 -2.85 -4.98
C PRO A 293 7.12 -2.93 -5.77
N VAL A 294 7.91 -1.86 -5.79
CA VAL A 294 9.19 -1.84 -6.51
C VAL A 294 10.31 -2.47 -5.67
N LEU A 295 10.43 -2.08 -4.40
CA LEU A 295 11.55 -2.49 -3.57
C LEU A 295 11.38 -3.87 -2.92
N ASN A 296 10.14 -4.29 -2.61
CA ASN A 296 9.92 -5.58 -1.96
C ASN A 296 10.45 -6.75 -2.79
N PRO A 297 10.13 -6.86 -4.09
CA PRO A 297 10.69 -7.98 -4.87
C PRO A 297 12.22 -7.94 -4.95
N ILE A 298 12.81 -6.76 -5.01
CA ILE A 298 14.27 -6.63 -5.03
C ILE A 298 14.87 -7.13 -3.71
N ILE A 299 14.33 -6.66 -2.58
CA ILE A 299 14.83 -7.04 -1.25
C ILE A 299 14.68 -8.53 -1.01
N TYR A 300 13.50 -9.10 -1.30
CA TYR A 300 13.25 -10.51 -1.05
C TYR A 300 14.06 -11.40 -2.01
N SER A 301 14.28 -10.97 -3.25
CA SER A 301 15.11 -11.73 -4.21
C SER A 301 16.57 -11.75 -3.81
N VAL A 302 17.10 -10.60 -3.37
CA VAL A 302 18.53 -10.47 -3.02
C VAL A 302 18.83 -11.11 -1.66
N LYS A 303 17.96 -10.90 -0.66
CA LYS A 303 18.22 -11.31 0.73
C LYS A 303 17.75 -12.71 1.07
N THR A 304 16.88 -13.32 0.26
CA THR A 304 16.40 -14.69 0.47
C THR A 304 17.09 -15.62 -0.53
N LYS A 305 18.07 -16.38 -0.03
CA LYS A 305 18.92 -17.22 -0.87
C LYS A 305 18.13 -18.25 -1.69
N GLN A 306 17.10 -18.87 -1.11
CA GLN A 306 16.29 -19.87 -1.80
C GLN A 306 15.51 -19.28 -2.97
N ILE A 307 14.94 -18.08 -2.80
CA ILE A 307 14.22 -17.38 -3.87
C ILE A 307 15.21 -16.98 -4.96
N CYS A 308 16.37 -16.42 -4.58
CA CYS A 308 17.40 -16.02 -5.54
C CYS A 308 17.86 -17.23 -6.37
N LYS A 309 18.14 -18.35 -5.72
CA LYS A 309 18.55 -19.61 -6.38
C LYS A 309 17.49 -20.09 -7.37
N SER A 310 16.21 -20.11 -6.95
CA SER A 310 15.10 -20.58 -7.79
C SER A 310 14.89 -19.67 -8.99
N MET A 311 15.00 -18.35 -8.80
CA MET A 311 14.88 -17.38 -9.90
C MET A 311 16.01 -17.54 -10.92
N LEU A 312 17.26 -17.71 -10.44
CA LEU A 312 18.42 -17.94 -11.32
C LEU A 312 18.28 -19.24 -12.10
N SER A 313 17.82 -20.31 -11.43
CA SER A 313 17.57 -21.60 -12.08
C SER A 313 16.57 -21.47 -13.23
N LEU A 314 15.48 -20.71 -13.02
CA LEU A 314 14.47 -20.47 -14.06
C LEU A 314 15.02 -19.67 -15.24
N LEU A 315 15.90 -18.69 -14.96
CA LEU A 315 16.49 -17.86 -16.01
C LEU A 315 17.55 -18.60 -16.82
N LEU A 316 18.25 -19.56 -16.19
CA LEU A 316 19.36 -20.31 -16.83
C LEU A 316 18.91 -21.58 -17.56
N THR A 317 17.65 -22.02 -17.35
CA THR A 317 17.14 -23.25 -17.99
C THR A 317 16.58 -23.00 -19.40
N LYS A 318 16.85 -21.85 -20.00
CA LYS A 318 16.48 -21.58 -21.40
C LYS A 318 17.65 -21.88 -22.33
#